data_5d2fc431daab53bf63a82f50ab89b8f6
#
_entry.id   5d2fc431daab53bf63a82f50ab89b8f6
#
_cell.length_a   1.000
_cell.length_b   1.000
_cell.length_c   1.000
_cell.angle_alpha   90.00
_cell.angle_beta   90.00
_cell.angle_gamma   90.00
#
_symmetry.space_group_name_H-M   'P 1'
#
loop_
_entity.id
_entity.type
_entity.pdbx_description
1 polymer ?
#
loop_
_entity_poly.entity_id
_entity_poly.type
_entity_poly.pdbx_seq_one_letter_code
_entity_poly.pdbx_strand_id
1 'polypeptide(L)'
;MKIIKVNILLCLLALVLGSCEDFLESRDKGQVLEEKLFVNKEGVEEAMYGLYYTIGAGELWGAQLPTIMDALAQYLTLGTYSTENSGGFEELMLHNHESERSTTLFGGIWTLGYKLISDVNKILENLDSWGYKPLKHMDLYRGECLGIRAFMHFELLRMYGSCNL
;
A
#
# COMPACT_ATOMS: atom_id res chain seq x y z
N MET A 1 35.81 5.88 49.83
CA MET A 1 35.67 6.65 48.58
C MET A 1 35.43 5.80 47.32
N LYS A 2 36.06 4.64 47.08
CA LYS A 2 35.84 3.80 45.89
C LYS A 2 34.43 3.20 45.82
N ILE A 3 33.88 2.70 46.93
CA ILE A 3 32.54 2.07 47.02
C ILE A 3 31.43 3.07 46.69
N ILE A 4 31.55 4.31 47.17
CA ILE A 4 30.56 5.37 46.90
C ILE A 4 30.54 5.73 45.40
N LYS A 5 31.71 5.79 44.74
CA LYS A 5 31.82 6.06 43.30
C LYS A 5 31.22 4.93 42.45
N VAL A 6 31.38 3.66 42.88
CA VAL A 6 30.78 2.49 42.20
C VAL A 6 29.26 2.50 42.32
N ASN A 7 28.74 2.81 43.53
CA ASN A 7 27.28 2.88 43.70
C ASN A 7 26.64 4.02 42.91
N ILE A 8 27.28 5.19 42.82
CA ILE A 8 26.81 6.32 41.99
C ILE A 8 26.82 5.93 40.50
N LEU A 9 27.87 5.24 40.05
CA LEU A 9 27.96 4.78 38.67
C LEU A 9 26.86 3.74 38.32
N LEU A 10 26.59 2.83 39.29
CA LEU A 10 25.51 1.83 39.12
C LEU A 10 24.10 2.45 39.07
N CYS A 11 23.85 3.46 39.93
CA CYS A 11 22.58 4.23 39.87
C CYS A 11 22.43 5.02 38.57
N LEU A 12 23.50 5.63 38.05
CA LEU A 12 23.48 6.33 36.77
C LEU A 12 23.21 5.37 35.60
N LEU A 13 23.81 4.17 35.66
CA LEU A 13 23.59 3.13 34.64
C LEU A 13 22.15 2.61 34.68
N ALA A 14 21.56 2.45 35.85
CA ALA A 14 20.14 2.02 36.01
C ALA A 14 19.14 3.06 35.51
N LEU A 15 19.45 4.36 35.63
CA LEU A 15 18.61 5.45 35.09
C LEU A 15 18.63 5.52 33.57
N VAL A 16 19.72 5.10 32.93
CA VAL A 16 19.83 5.08 31.45
C VAL A 16 19.05 3.90 30.83
N LEU A 17 18.92 2.79 31.58
CA LEU A 17 18.19 1.59 31.09
C LEU A 17 16.66 1.69 31.20
N GLY A 18 16.14 2.64 31.97
CA GLY A 18 14.69 2.81 32.17
C GLY A 18 13.99 3.80 31.23
N SER A 19 14.70 4.41 30.26
CA SER A 19 14.21 5.61 29.56
C SER A 19 13.63 5.38 28.16
N CYS A 20 13.37 4.16 27.71
CA CYS A 20 13.08 3.92 26.30
C CYS A 20 11.73 3.29 25.95
N GLU A 21 10.75 3.16 26.86
CA GLU A 21 9.44 2.59 26.48
C GLU A 21 8.61 3.54 25.62
N ASP A 22 8.54 4.82 25.95
CA ASP A 22 7.73 5.82 25.22
C ASP A 22 8.33 6.23 23.85
N PHE A 23 9.66 6.04 23.66
CA PHE A 23 10.31 6.44 22.41
C PHE A 23 10.10 5.43 21.28
N LEU A 24 9.76 4.19 21.58
CA LEU A 24 9.50 3.13 20.58
C LEU A 24 8.03 3.05 20.16
N GLU A 25 7.12 3.71 20.84
CA GLU A 25 5.76 3.91 20.37
C GLU A 25 5.73 5.04 19.32
N SER A 26 6.12 4.70 18.09
CA SER A 26 5.87 5.56 16.93
C SER A 26 4.37 5.58 16.66
N ARG A 27 3.66 6.46 17.36
CA ARG A 27 2.27 6.80 17.00
C ARG A 27 2.33 7.74 15.81
N ASP A 28 2.34 7.17 14.62
CA ASP A 28 2.02 7.93 13.42
C ASP A 28 0.64 8.58 13.61
N LYS A 29 0.62 9.90 13.79
CA LYS A 29 -0.59 10.68 14.09
C LYS A 29 -1.65 10.67 12.98
N GLY A 30 -1.48 9.85 11.94
CA GLY A 30 -2.39 9.67 10.82
C GLY A 30 -2.84 8.24 10.59
N GLN A 31 -2.29 7.25 11.29
CA GLN A 31 -2.73 5.86 11.14
C GLN A 31 -3.78 5.54 12.21
N VAL A 32 -4.99 5.22 11.76
CA VAL A 32 -6.00 4.60 12.63
C VAL A 32 -5.45 3.23 13.03
N LEU A 33 -5.30 2.98 14.34
CA LEU A 33 -4.87 1.66 14.82
C LEU A 33 -5.84 0.60 14.28
N GLU A 34 -5.30 -0.42 13.63
CA GLU A 34 -6.07 -1.52 13.03
C GLU A 34 -7.09 -2.10 14.01
N GLU A 35 -6.71 -2.26 15.28
CA GLU A 35 -7.60 -2.70 16.36
C GLU A 35 -8.82 -1.80 16.60
N LYS A 36 -8.75 -0.51 16.23
CA LYS A 36 -9.87 0.43 16.35
C LYS A 36 -10.72 0.50 15.08
N LEU A 37 -10.13 0.18 13.93
CA LEU A 37 -10.81 0.22 12.64
C LEU A 37 -11.86 -0.91 12.53
N PHE A 38 -11.51 -2.12 12.98
CA PHE A 38 -12.37 -3.31 12.85
C PHE A 38 -13.24 -3.59 14.09
N VAL A 39 -13.65 -2.58 14.85
CA VAL A 39 -14.50 -2.74 16.04
C VAL A 39 -16.00 -2.77 15.71
N ASN A 40 -16.40 -2.13 14.62
CA ASN A 40 -17.78 -1.98 14.19
C ASN A 40 -17.91 -1.99 12.66
N LYS A 41 -19.15 -1.94 12.19
CA LYS A 41 -19.46 -1.92 10.75
C LYS A 41 -18.87 -0.70 10.05
N GLU A 42 -18.94 0.45 10.68
CA GLU A 42 -18.46 1.73 10.14
C GLU A 42 -16.97 1.69 9.86
N GLY A 43 -16.18 1.08 10.74
CA GLY A 43 -14.73 0.91 10.53
C GLY A 43 -14.40 -0.03 9.36
N VAL A 44 -15.20 -1.08 9.15
CA VAL A 44 -15.05 -1.93 7.95
C VAL A 44 -15.38 -1.14 6.69
N GLU A 45 -16.44 -0.32 6.69
CA GLU A 45 -16.79 0.53 5.57
C GLU A 45 -15.68 1.55 5.26
N GLU A 46 -15.07 2.16 6.29
CA GLU A 46 -13.93 3.05 6.13
C GLU A 46 -12.72 2.34 5.50
N ALA A 47 -12.44 1.11 5.93
CA ALA A 47 -11.40 0.29 5.32
C ALA A 47 -11.69 -0.02 3.85
N MET A 48 -12.93 -0.37 3.51
CA MET A 48 -13.36 -0.59 2.13
C MET A 48 -13.22 0.67 1.27
N TYR A 49 -13.61 1.85 1.79
CA TYR A 49 -13.36 3.12 1.10
C TYR A 49 -11.87 3.39 0.85
N GLY A 50 -11.01 3.01 1.79
CA GLY A 50 -9.56 3.07 1.64
C GLY A 50 -9.04 2.21 0.47
N LEU A 51 -9.61 1.02 0.24
CA LEU A 51 -9.26 0.20 -0.92
C LEU A 51 -9.65 0.88 -2.23
N TYR A 52 -10.88 1.38 -2.34
CA TYR A 52 -11.34 2.09 -3.54
C TYR A 52 -10.56 3.39 -3.79
N TYR A 53 -10.20 4.10 -2.73
CA TYR A 53 -9.31 5.26 -2.84
C TYR A 53 -7.95 4.86 -3.42
N THR A 54 -7.37 3.75 -2.96
CA THR A 54 -6.09 3.23 -3.48
C THR A 54 -6.20 2.79 -4.93
N ILE A 55 -7.30 2.14 -5.33
CA ILE A 55 -7.56 1.78 -6.74
C ILE A 55 -7.60 3.05 -7.62
N GLY A 56 -8.23 4.12 -7.13
CA GLY A 56 -8.32 5.41 -7.81
C GLY A 56 -7.06 6.28 -7.71
N ALA A 57 -5.98 5.80 -7.09
CA ALA A 57 -4.72 6.54 -7.03
C ALA A 57 -4.10 6.75 -8.41
N GLY A 58 -3.29 7.79 -8.53
CA GLY A 58 -2.69 8.20 -9.81
C GLY A 58 -1.85 7.11 -10.47
N GLU A 59 -1.16 6.30 -9.69
CA GLU A 59 -0.33 5.20 -10.16
C GLU A 59 -1.14 4.00 -10.68
N LEU A 60 -2.36 3.82 -10.17
CA LEU A 60 -3.26 2.76 -10.61
C LEU A 60 -4.30 3.28 -11.62
N TRP A 61 -5.58 2.97 -11.37
CA TRP A 61 -6.67 3.28 -12.30
C TRP A 61 -7.01 4.78 -12.39
N GLY A 62 -6.48 5.60 -11.48
CA GLY A 62 -6.67 7.05 -11.54
C GLY A 62 -6.01 7.71 -12.74
N ALA A 63 -4.86 7.19 -13.23
CA ALA A 63 -4.17 7.74 -14.39
C ALA A 63 -3.17 6.78 -15.04
N GLN A 64 -2.13 6.34 -14.33
CA GLN A 64 -0.94 5.72 -14.95
C GLN A 64 -1.26 4.38 -15.61
N LEU A 65 -1.96 3.47 -14.92
CA LEU A 65 -2.22 2.13 -15.43
C LEU A 65 -2.97 2.15 -16.78
N PRO A 66 -4.11 2.84 -16.94
CA PRO A 66 -4.78 2.92 -18.24
C PRO A 66 -3.93 3.65 -19.29
N THR A 67 -3.23 4.72 -18.90
CA THR A 67 -2.38 5.47 -19.86
C THR A 67 -1.21 4.63 -20.35
N ILE A 68 -0.59 3.81 -19.48
CA ILE A 68 0.47 2.86 -19.88
C ILE A 68 -0.07 1.84 -20.88
N MET A 69 -1.27 1.29 -20.63
CA MET A 69 -1.90 0.35 -21.54
C MET A 69 -2.14 0.96 -22.91
N ASP A 70 -2.65 2.19 -22.96
CA ASP A 70 -2.91 2.90 -24.21
C ASP A 70 -1.59 3.27 -24.93
N ALA A 71 -0.54 3.64 -24.17
CA ALA A 71 0.77 3.92 -24.74
C ALA A 71 1.40 2.67 -25.38
N LEU A 72 1.37 1.52 -24.67
CA LEU A 72 1.89 0.25 -25.17
C LEU A 72 1.08 -0.27 -26.37
N ALA A 73 -0.23 -0.03 -26.38
CA ALA A 73 -1.10 -0.36 -27.50
C ALA A 73 -0.96 0.62 -28.70
N GLN A 74 -0.15 1.66 -28.56
CA GLN A 74 0.05 2.70 -29.58
C GLN A 74 -1.24 3.48 -29.93
N TYR A 75 -2.16 3.57 -28.99
CA TYR A 75 -3.36 4.41 -29.11
C TYR A 75 -3.11 5.89 -28.83
N LEU A 76 -1.99 6.20 -28.16
CA LEU A 76 -1.58 7.57 -27.86
C LEU A 76 -0.62 8.08 -28.90
N THR A 77 -0.66 9.40 -29.14
CA THR A 77 0.34 10.14 -29.89
C THR A 77 0.88 11.28 -29.04
N LEU A 78 2.17 11.56 -29.16
CA LEU A 78 2.78 12.69 -28.48
C LEU A 78 2.27 13.99 -29.10
N GLY A 79 1.75 14.88 -28.24
CA GLY A 79 1.40 16.23 -28.66
C GLY A 79 2.67 17.06 -28.90
N THR A 80 2.55 18.12 -29.72
CA THR A 80 3.66 19.00 -30.15
C THR A 80 4.44 19.67 -28.98
N TYR A 81 3.90 19.64 -27.76
CA TYR A 81 4.45 20.34 -26.58
C TYR A 81 5.06 19.41 -25.52
N SER A 82 5.19 18.10 -25.77
CA SER A 82 5.32 17.15 -24.66
C SER A 82 6.61 16.36 -24.55
N THR A 83 7.64 16.62 -25.34
CA THR A 83 8.89 15.84 -25.28
C THR A 83 9.62 15.95 -23.93
N GLU A 84 9.54 17.08 -23.23
CA GLU A 84 10.16 17.24 -21.91
C GLU A 84 9.29 16.78 -20.75
N ASN A 85 7.96 16.67 -20.92
CA ASN A 85 6.99 16.38 -19.88
C ASN A 85 6.16 15.11 -20.15
N SER A 86 6.61 14.23 -21.03
CA SER A 86 5.88 12.98 -21.34
C SER A 86 5.83 11.98 -20.18
N GLY A 87 6.57 12.24 -19.10
CA GLY A 87 6.57 11.40 -17.89
C GLY A 87 7.00 9.95 -18.11
N GLY A 88 7.69 9.66 -19.22
CA GLY A 88 8.13 8.31 -19.59
C GLY A 88 7.21 7.59 -20.56
N PHE A 89 6.04 8.15 -20.89
CA PHE A 89 5.11 7.53 -21.84
C PHE A 89 5.66 7.48 -23.28
N GLU A 90 6.55 8.40 -23.65
CA GLU A 90 7.25 8.36 -24.93
C GLU A 90 8.09 7.11 -25.10
N GLU A 91 8.87 6.77 -24.07
CA GLU A 91 9.71 5.58 -24.05
C GLU A 91 8.87 4.31 -24.13
N LEU A 92 7.69 4.30 -23.48
CA LEU A 92 6.76 3.17 -23.55
C LEU A 92 6.16 3.01 -24.96
N MET A 93 5.79 4.11 -25.63
CA MET A 93 5.31 4.08 -27.02
C MET A 93 6.38 3.58 -27.99
N LEU A 94 7.65 3.83 -27.70
CA LEU A 94 8.80 3.31 -28.44
C LEU A 94 9.23 1.91 -27.99
N HIS A 95 8.47 1.27 -27.06
CA HIS A 95 8.79 -0.01 -26.44
C HIS A 95 10.16 -0.04 -25.73
N ASN A 96 10.66 1.11 -25.28
CA ASN A 96 11.85 1.19 -24.45
C ASN A 96 11.53 0.99 -22.98
N HIS A 97 11.37 -0.28 -22.58
CA HIS A 97 10.99 -0.67 -21.22
C HIS A 97 12.14 -0.53 -20.20
N GLU A 98 13.38 -0.42 -20.67
CA GLU A 98 14.58 -0.37 -19.83
C GLU A 98 14.95 1.06 -19.42
N SER A 99 14.27 2.08 -19.93
CA SER A 99 14.55 3.47 -19.54
C SER A 99 14.21 3.67 -18.05
N GLU A 100 14.94 4.56 -17.37
CA GLU A 100 14.69 4.90 -15.97
C GLU A 100 13.25 5.39 -15.74
N ARG A 101 12.70 6.13 -16.71
CA ARG A 101 11.33 6.64 -16.64
C ARG A 101 10.31 5.51 -16.77
N SER A 102 10.48 4.58 -17.71
CA SER A 102 9.61 3.42 -17.86
C SER A 102 9.65 2.53 -16.62
N THR A 103 10.84 2.25 -16.10
CA THR A 103 11.00 1.43 -14.88
C THR A 103 10.38 2.09 -13.65
N THR A 104 10.41 3.42 -13.55
CA THR A 104 9.73 4.16 -12.47
C THR A 104 8.22 4.03 -12.56
N LEU A 105 7.63 4.16 -13.75
CA LEU A 105 6.19 3.98 -13.96
C LEU A 105 5.73 2.56 -13.58
N PHE A 106 6.43 1.55 -14.06
CA PHE A 106 6.13 0.16 -13.71
C PHE A 106 6.35 -0.11 -12.20
N GLY A 107 7.42 0.43 -11.61
CA GLY A 107 7.71 0.29 -10.19
C GLY A 107 6.62 0.86 -9.28
N GLY A 108 6.01 1.97 -9.67
CA GLY A 108 4.87 2.58 -8.97
C GLY A 108 3.65 1.66 -8.93
N ILE A 109 3.26 1.11 -10.10
CA ILE A 109 2.14 0.15 -10.20
C ILE A 109 2.42 -1.10 -9.38
N TRP A 110 3.62 -1.67 -9.47
CA TRP A 110 4.03 -2.85 -8.70
C TRP A 110 3.86 -2.61 -7.21
N THR A 111 4.46 -1.54 -6.70
CA THR A 111 4.47 -1.22 -5.27
C THR A 111 3.06 -0.99 -4.74
N LEU A 112 2.27 -0.17 -5.45
CA LEU A 112 0.92 0.16 -4.98
C LEU A 112 -0.06 -0.99 -5.19
N GLY A 113 0.13 -1.81 -6.24
CA GLY A 113 -0.66 -3.01 -6.47
C GLY A 113 -0.50 -4.05 -5.36
N TYR A 114 0.74 -4.36 -4.97
CA TYR A 114 0.97 -5.28 -3.85
C TYR A 114 0.58 -4.69 -2.50
N LYS A 115 0.69 -3.37 -2.32
CA LYS A 115 0.14 -2.70 -1.14
C LYS A 115 -1.38 -2.90 -1.06
N LEU A 116 -2.10 -2.69 -2.16
CA LEU A 116 -3.55 -2.92 -2.22
C LEU A 116 -3.91 -4.37 -1.88
N ILE A 117 -3.19 -5.35 -2.42
CA ILE A 117 -3.38 -6.78 -2.09
C ILE A 117 -3.15 -7.04 -0.61
N SER A 118 -2.09 -6.45 -0.02
CA SER A 118 -1.82 -6.56 1.41
C SER A 118 -2.94 -5.98 2.26
N ASP A 119 -3.44 -4.80 1.90
CA ASP A 119 -4.54 -4.15 2.62
C ASP A 119 -5.84 -4.98 2.52
N VAL A 120 -6.14 -5.56 1.35
CA VAL A 120 -7.26 -6.51 1.17
C VAL A 120 -7.10 -7.73 2.06
N ASN A 121 -5.92 -8.33 2.13
CA ASN A 121 -5.66 -9.51 2.95
C ASN A 121 -5.88 -9.21 4.44
N LYS A 122 -5.46 -8.05 4.92
CA LYS A 122 -5.71 -7.60 6.30
C LYS A 122 -7.20 -7.47 6.60
N ILE A 123 -7.98 -6.90 5.68
CA ILE A 123 -9.43 -6.80 5.87
C ILE A 123 -10.05 -8.20 5.94
N LEU A 124 -9.67 -9.11 5.02
CA LEU A 124 -10.17 -10.48 5.01
C LEU A 124 -9.84 -11.22 6.32
N GLU A 125 -8.60 -11.10 6.82
CA GLU A 125 -8.17 -11.69 8.08
C GLU A 125 -8.97 -11.17 9.27
N ASN A 126 -9.22 -9.85 9.32
CA ASN A 126 -10.04 -9.25 10.37
C ASN A 126 -11.51 -9.68 10.28
N LEU A 127 -12.07 -9.79 9.07
CA LEU A 127 -13.43 -10.31 8.87
C LEU A 127 -13.55 -11.77 9.31
N ASP A 128 -12.48 -12.58 9.17
CA ASP A 128 -12.45 -13.98 9.60
C ASP A 128 -12.29 -14.13 11.12
N SER A 129 -11.47 -13.27 11.74
CA SER A 129 -11.18 -13.30 13.19
C SER A 129 -12.34 -12.77 14.03
N TRP A 130 -13.20 -11.94 13.47
CA TRP A 130 -14.41 -11.49 14.14
C TRP A 130 -15.33 -12.69 14.35
N GLY A 131 -15.24 -13.32 15.52
CA GLY A 131 -16.06 -14.45 15.95
C GLY A 131 -17.54 -14.20 15.69
N TYR A 132 -17.92 -14.51 14.49
CA TYR A 132 -19.21 -14.55 13.84
C TYR A 132 -20.37 -13.90 14.61
N LYS A 133 -20.41 -12.59 14.65
CA LYS A 133 -21.68 -11.87 14.69
C LYS A 133 -22.02 -11.55 13.24
N PRO A 134 -23.07 -12.15 12.64
CA PRO A 134 -23.44 -11.84 11.26
C PRO A 134 -23.93 -10.39 11.21
N LEU A 135 -22.98 -9.46 11.02
CA LEU A 135 -23.35 -8.13 10.62
C LEU A 135 -23.85 -8.26 9.17
N LYS A 136 -25.10 -7.82 8.97
CA LYS A 136 -25.74 -7.75 7.66
C LYS A 136 -24.75 -7.08 6.71
N HIS A 137 -24.35 -7.75 5.63
CA HIS A 137 -23.39 -7.32 4.60
C HIS A 137 -21.92 -7.73 4.77
N MET A 138 -21.50 -8.50 5.78
CA MET A 138 -20.10 -8.96 5.83
C MET A 138 -19.72 -9.85 4.65
N ASP A 139 -20.65 -10.67 4.17
CA ASP A 139 -20.43 -11.50 2.97
C ASP A 139 -20.23 -10.64 1.72
N LEU A 140 -20.89 -9.47 1.65
CA LEU A 140 -20.70 -8.51 0.56
C LEU A 140 -19.27 -7.95 0.60
N TYR A 141 -18.81 -7.44 1.74
CA TYR A 141 -17.46 -6.89 1.88
C TYR A 141 -16.38 -7.95 1.61
N ARG A 142 -16.60 -9.18 2.07
CA ARG A 142 -15.74 -10.31 1.73
C ARG A 142 -15.70 -10.56 0.22
N GLY A 143 -16.84 -10.56 -0.44
CA GLY A 143 -16.93 -10.72 -1.89
C GLY A 143 -16.19 -9.61 -2.65
N GLU A 144 -16.36 -8.35 -2.22
CA GLU A 144 -15.67 -7.20 -2.79
C GLU A 144 -14.14 -7.32 -2.59
N CYS A 145 -13.68 -7.67 -1.39
CA CYS A 145 -12.27 -7.89 -1.11
C CYS A 145 -11.66 -8.98 -2.00
N LEU A 146 -12.34 -10.12 -2.14
CA LEU A 146 -11.89 -11.21 -3.01
C LEU A 146 -11.85 -10.78 -4.47
N GLY A 147 -12.86 -10.02 -4.92
CA GLY A 147 -12.92 -9.44 -6.27
C GLY A 147 -11.78 -8.47 -6.54
N ILE A 148 -11.52 -7.53 -5.63
CA ILE A 148 -10.41 -6.56 -5.73
C ILE A 148 -9.06 -7.30 -5.77
N ARG A 149 -8.86 -8.29 -4.91
CA ARG A 149 -7.63 -9.08 -4.87
C ARG A 149 -7.39 -9.83 -6.18
N ALA A 150 -8.40 -10.52 -6.68
CA ALA A 150 -8.32 -11.25 -7.96
C ALA A 150 -8.04 -10.29 -9.12
N PHE A 151 -8.72 -9.16 -9.16
CA PHE A 151 -8.55 -8.13 -10.17
C PHE A 151 -7.12 -7.57 -10.15
N MET A 152 -6.58 -7.22 -8.98
CA MET A 152 -5.22 -6.67 -8.88
C MET A 152 -4.15 -7.71 -9.26
N HIS A 153 -4.31 -8.98 -8.84
CA HIS A 153 -3.40 -10.04 -9.30
C HIS A 153 -3.46 -10.23 -10.81
N PHE A 154 -4.64 -10.15 -11.42
CA PHE A 154 -4.79 -10.22 -12.87
C PHE A 154 -4.05 -9.08 -13.57
N GLU A 155 -4.16 -7.85 -13.06
CA GLU A 155 -3.44 -6.70 -13.63
C GLU A 155 -1.92 -6.84 -13.50
N LEU A 156 -1.44 -7.27 -12.32
CA LEU A 156 -0.01 -7.54 -12.11
C LEU A 156 0.51 -8.66 -13.03
N LEU A 157 -0.26 -9.74 -13.17
CA LEU A 157 0.09 -10.84 -14.09
C LEU A 157 0.18 -10.35 -15.54
N ARG A 158 -0.77 -9.51 -15.95
CA ARG A 158 -0.84 -8.95 -17.30
C ARG A 158 0.35 -8.04 -17.61
N MET A 159 0.80 -7.28 -16.61
CA MET A 159 1.89 -6.30 -16.76
C MET A 159 3.27 -6.91 -16.62
N TYR A 160 3.45 -7.84 -15.69
CA TYR A 160 4.79 -8.34 -15.29
C TYR A 160 5.00 -9.83 -15.56
N GLY A 161 3.99 -10.54 -16.03
CA GLY A 161 4.06 -11.97 -16.21
C GLY A 161 3.85 -12.72 -14.89
N SER A 162 4.55 -13.83 -14.68
CA SER A 162 4.39 -14.67 -13.48
C SER A 162 4.72 -13.89 -12.21
N CYS A 163 3.71 -13.62 -11.40
CA CYS A 163 3.81 -12.91 -10.12
C CYS A 163 3.61 -13.90 -8.95
N ASN A 164 4.18 -13.56 -7.78
CA ASN A 164 3.88 -14.29 -6.55
C ASN A 164 2.42 -14.03 -6.13
N LEU A 165 1.71 -15.11 -5.84
CA LEU A 165 0.34 -15.11 -5.31
C LEU A 165 0.35 -15.00 -3.78
#